data_6876bac65c2717783e7d2a37ab7c14d3
#
_entry.id   6876bac65c2717783e7d2a37ab7c14d3
#
_cell.length_a   1.000
_cell.length_b   1.000
_cell.length_c   1.000
_cell.angle_alpha   90.00
_cell.angle_beta   90.00
_cell.angle_gamma   90.00
#
_symmetry.space_group_name_H-M   'P 1'
#
loop_
_entity.id
_entity.type
_entity.pdbx_description
1 polymer ?
#
loop_
_entity_poly.entity_id
_entity_poly.type
_entity_poly.pdbx_seq_one_letter_code
_entity_poly.pdbx_strand_id
1 'polypeptide(L)'
;DLKGEHTLPVKAYTAEEYNGSADVIFVCVKGYSVDSITDLIKRVSHKDTIVIPILNVYGTGPRIQRLVPGVTVLDGCIYIVGFVSGKGEITQMGKIFRLVYGAHKDTVVPRGTLEAVRQDLEESGIKAEISPDINRDTFVKWSFISAMAVTGAYYDVPMGEVQKPGKVRDTFIGLSEESAALGRKLGIEFKEDIVEYNLKVIDKLAPESTASMQKDIAKGHESEVQGLLFDMITAAEEQGIDIPTYRMVAEKFRS
;
A
#
# COMPACT_ATOMS: atom_id res chain seq x y z
N ASP A 1 -15.15 5.36 -13.86
CA ASP A 1 -15.83 5.48 -12.57
C ASP A 1 -17.28 4.99 -12.66
N LEU A 2 -18.01 5.07 -11.56
CA LEU A 2 -19.44 4.70 -11.56
C LEU A 2 -20.33 5.66 -12.33
N LYS A 3 -19.78 6.75 -12.82
CA LYS A 3 -20.47 7.77 -13.60
C LYS A 3 -20.28 7.57 -15.11
N GLY A 4 -19.59 6.51 -15.53
CA GLY A 4 -19.33 6.16 -16.91
C GLY A 4 -17.91 6.42 -17.38
N GLU A 5 -17.74 6.51 -18.68
CA GLU A 5 -16.46 6.77 -19.34
C GLU A 5 -16.17 8.27 -19.42
N HIS A 6 -14.96 8.67 -19.07
CA HIS A 6 -14.49 10.05 -19.12
C HIS A 6 -13.13 10.13 -19.78
N THR A 7 -12.94 11.10 -20.64
CA THR A 7 -11.64 11.42 -21.26
C THR A 7 -11.18 12.78 -20.75
N LEU A 8 -9.99 12.83 -20.15
CA LEU A 8 -9.41 14.05 -19.62
C LEU A 8 -8.03 14.28 -20.25
N PRO A 9 -7.74 15.52 -20.71
CA PRO A 9 -6.40 15.86 -21.15
C PRO A 9 -5.45 15.94 -19.95
N VAL A 10 -4.40 15.12 -19.95
CA VAL A 10 -3.36 15.14 -18.93
C VAL A 10 -2.00 15.38 -19.57
N LYS A 11 -1.12 16.08 -18.87
CA LYS A 11 0.30 16.20 -19.26
C LYS A 11 1.06 15.01 -18.69
N ALA A 12 1.63 14.20 -19.56
CA ALA A 12 2.46 13.06 -19.17
C ALA A 12 3.89 13.29 -19.68
N TYR A 13 4.86 13.00 -18.83
CA TYR A 13 6.28 13.17 -19.09
C TYR A 13 7.04 11.94 -18.60
N THR A 14 8.17 11.66 -19.21
CA THR A 14 9.16 10.79 -18.57
C THR A 14 9.86 11.53 -17.43
N ALA A 15 10.57 10.78 -16.58
CA ALA A 15 11.33 11.40 -15.50
C ALA A 15 12.36 12.42 -16.01
N GLU A 16 12.96 12.16 -17.16
CA GLU A 16 13.97 12.99 -17.79
C GLU A 16 13.36 14.27 -18.39
N GLU A 17 12.17 14.19 -18.94
CA GLU A 17 11.49 15.30 -19.63
C GLU A 17 10.84 16.29 -18.66
N TYR A 18 10.46 15.83 -17.46
CA TYR A 18 9.80 16.71 -16.50
C TYR A 18 10.78 17.65 -15.80
N ASN A 19 10.65 18.94 -16.08
CA ASN A 19 11.48 20.01 -15.53
C ASN A 19 10.69 21.02 -14.68
N GLY A 20 9.48 20.66 -14.28
CA GLY A 20 8.64 21.48 -13.41
C GLY A 20 9.05 21.41 -11.94
N SER A 21 8.38 22.21 -11.12
CA SER A 21 8.42 22.13 -9.67
C SER A 21 7.07 21.62 -9.17
N ALA A 22 7.05 20.89 -8.09
CA ALA A 22 5.83 20.27 -7.56
C ALA A 22 5.60 20.67 -6.09
N ASP A 23 4.38 21.10 -5.77
CA ASP A 23 3.94 21.34 -4.39
C ASP A 23 3.60 20.02 -3.69
N VAL A 24 2.96 19.09 -4.41
CA VAL A 24 2.60 17.76 -3.92
C VAL A 24 3.02 16.70 -4.92
N ILE A 25 3.67 15.65 -4.41
CA ILE A 25 4.10 14.49 -5.19
C ILE A 25 3.45 13.23 -4.62
N PHE A 26 2.54 12.63 -5.38
CA PHE A 26 2.05 11.29 -5.07
C PHE A 26 2.96 10.23 -5.66
N VAL A 27 3.51 9.37 -4.82
CA VAL A 27 4.33 8.23 -5.25
C VAL A 27 3.42 7.02 -5.40
N CYS A 28 3.21 6.60 -6.66
CA CYS A 28 2.29 5.53 -7.05
C CYS A 28 2.99 4.37 -7.76
N VAL A 29 4.32 4.30 -7.69
CA VAL A 29 5.10 3.20 -8.25
C VAL A 29 5.00 1.95 -7.39
N LYS A 30 5.45 0.81 -7.90
CA LYS A 30 5.61 -0.40 -7.09
C LYS A 30 6.76 -0.24 -6.08
N GLY A 31 6.70 -0.98 -4.95
CA GLY A 31 7.69 -0.89 -3.89
C GLY A 31 9.14 -1.09 -4.33
N TYR A 32 9.37 -1.98 -5.29
CA TYR A 32 10.68 -2.25 -5.88
C TYR A 32 11.22 -1.10 -6.77
N SER A 33 10.36 -0.19 -7.21
CA SER A 33 10.75 0.96 -8.05
C SER A 33 10.96 2.26 -7.26
N VAL A 34 10.82 2.26 -5.94
CA VAL A 34 10.95 3.48 -5.12
C VAL A 34 12.30 4.15 -5.27
N ASP A 35 13.39 3.39 -5.33
CA ASP A 35 14.73 3.96 -5.41
C ASP A 35 14.97 4.67 -6.75
N SER A 36 14.37 4.19 -7.84
CA SER A 36 14.54 4.75 -9.19
C SER A 36 13.93 6.14 -9.38
N ILE A 37 13.01 6.56 -8.49
CA ILE A 37 12.34 7.87 -8.61
C ILE A 37 12.91 8.93 -7.65
N THR A 38 13.87 8.59 -6.82
CA THR A 38 14.39 9.49 -5.78
C THR A 38 15.07 10.73 -6.37
N ASP A 39 15.80 10.58 -7.47
CA ASP A 39 16.46 11.70 -8.13
C ASP A 39 15.44 12.64 -8.82
N LEU A 40 14.35 12.10 -9.35
CA LEU A 40 13.24 12.91 -9.83
C LEU A 40 12.62 13.71 -8.67
N ILE A 41 12.30 13.05 -7.55
CA ILE A 41 11.75 13.74 -6.37
C ILE A 41 12.65 14.89 -5.94
N LYS A 42 13.97 14.65 -5.77
CA LYS A 42 14.92 15.70 -5.40
C LYS A 42 14.92 16.88 -6.37
N ARG A 43 14.90 16.59 -7.68
CA ARG A 43 14.99 17.61 -8.72
C ARG A 43 13.77 18.51 -8.81
N VAL A 44 12.57 17.96 -8.60
CA VAL A 44 11.29 18.67 -8.76
C VAL A 44 10.77 19.26 -7.46
N SER A 45 11.39 18.94 -6.33
CA SER A 45 10.98 19.43 -5.02
C SER A 45 11.56 20.81 -4.72
N HIS A 46 10.80 21.60 -4.01
CA HIS A 46 11.24 22.82 -3.34
C HIS A 46 10.99 22.70 -1.82
N LYS A 47 11.32 23.74 -1.06
CA LYS A 47 11.28 23.72 0.42
C LYS A 47 9.91 23.37 1.03
N ASP A 48 8.83 23.65 0.31
CA ASP A 48 7.45 23.41 0.77
C ASP A 48 6.80 22.19 0.12
N THR A 49 7.54 21.44 -0.71
CA THR A 49 7.04 20.23 -1.36
C THR A 49 6.71 19.15 -0.35
N ILE A 50 5.56 18.50 -0.54
CA ILE A 50 5.14 17.33 0.22
C ILE A 50 5.14 16.10 -0.69
N VAL A 51 5.76 15.02 -0.24
CA VAL A 51 5.76 13.72 -0.91
C VAL A 51 4.86 12.75 -0.14
N ILE A 52 3.91 12.14 -0.83
CA ILE A 52 2.92 11.22 -0.26
C ILE A 52 2.99 9.88 -1.00
N PRO A 53 3.72 8.88 -0.50
CA PRO A 53 3.64 7.53 -1.03
C PRO A 53 2.29 6.90 -0.67
N ILE A 54 1.67 6.19 -1.62
CA ILE A 54 0.37 5.53 -1.45
C ILE A 54 0.42 4.05 -1.81
N LEU A 55 1.58 3.44 -1.55
CA LEU A 55 1.88 2.05 -1.88
C LEU A 55 1.19 1.07 -0.90
N ASN A 56 1.25 -0.22 -1.26
CA ASN A 56 0.74 -1.30 -0.40
C ASN A 56 1.79 -1.82 0.60
N VAL A 57 2.99 -1.27 0.59
CA VAL A 57 4.13 -1.69 1.43
C VAL A 57 4.30 -0.72 2.58
N TYR A 58 4.37 -1.25 3.79
CA TYR A 58 4.60 -0.47 5.01
C TYR A 58 6.02 0.11 5.07
N GLY A 59 6.17 1.27 5.72
CA GLY A 59 7.48 1.93 5.90
C GLY A 59 8.01 2.64 4.65
N THR A 60 7.18 2.80 3.60
CA THR A 60 7.59 3.48 2.36
C THR A 60 7.92 4.95 2.59
N GLY A 61 7.13 5.68 3.38
CA GLY A 61 7.40 7.07 3.72
C GLY A 61 8.76 7.26 4.40
N PRO A 62 9.06 6.58 5.51
CA PRO A 62 10.39 6.61 6.14
C PRO A 62 11.53 6.18 5.22
N ARG A 63 11.32 5.22 4.33
CA ARG A 63 12.32 4.83 3.31
C ARG A 63 12.63 5.99 2.39
N ILE A 64 11.61 6.61 1.79
CA ILE A 64 11.78 7.76 0.88
C ILE A 64 12.42 8.93 1.65
N GLN A 65 12.00 9.22 2.87
CA GLN A 65 12.57 10.31 3.68
C GLN A 65 14.09 10.17 3.87
N ARG A 66 14.58 8.94 4.07
CA ARG A 66 16.03 8.68 4.16
C ARG A 66 16.77 8.91 2.83
N LEU A 67 16.11 8.60 1.71
CA LEU A 67 16.69 8.72 0.36
C LEU A 67 16.65 10.16 -0.19
N VAL A 68 15.69 10.98 0.31
CA VAL A 68 15.51 12.37 -0.11
C VAL A 68 15.52 13.31 1.11
N PRO A 69 16.64 13.44 1.82
CA PRO A 69 16.72 14.32 2.97
C PRO A 69 16.47 15.78 2.53
N GLY A 70 15.75 16.54 3.36
CA GLY A 70 15.40 17.94 3.07
C GLY A 70 14.07 18.15 2.35
N VAL A 71 13.39 17.08 1.94
CA VAL A 71 12.00 17.12 1.44
C VAL A 71 11.08 16.55 2.51
N THR A 72 9.90 17.13 2.68
CA THR A 72 8.91 16.62 3.63
C THR A 72 8.21 15.40 3.05
N VAL A 73 8.42 14.24 3.65
CA VAL A 73 7.77 13.00 3.24
C VAL A 73 6.74 12.59 4.29
N LEU A 74 5.51 12.41 3.85
CA LEU A 74 4.42 11.83 4.62
C LEU A 74 4.37 10.31 4.45
N ASP A 75 3.30 9.71 4.89
CA ASP A 75 2.90 8.36 4.47
C ASP A 75 1.43 8.34 4.10
N GLY A 76 1.00 7.31 3.40
CA GLY A 76 -0.38 7.19 2.98
C GLY A 76 -0.74 5.81 2.47
N CYS A 77 -2.02 5.59 2.36
CA CYS A 77 -2.56 4.37 1.77
C CYS A 77 -3.85 4.67 1.00
N ILE A 78 -3.96 4.09 -0.19
CA ILE A 78 -5.10 4.24 -1.07
C ILE A 78 -5.98 2.99 -1.05
N TYR A 79 -7.29 3.18 -1.03
CA TYR A 79 -8.28 2.12 -1.14
C TYR A 79 -9.06 2.31 -2.43
N ILE A 80 -8.71 1.54 -3.44
CA ILE A 80 -9.31 1.55 -4.77
C ILE A 80 -9.12 0.17 -5.41
N VAL A 81 -10.04 -0.23 -6.24
CA VAL A 81 -9.83 -1.30 -7.21
C VAL A 81 -9.74 -0.65 -8.59
N GLY A 82 -8.54 -0.57 -9.13
CA GLY A 82 -8.27 0.07 -10.41
C GLY A 82 -7.10 -0.61 -11.13
N PHE A 83 -7.13 -0.58 -12.44
CA PHE A 83 -6.07 -1.14 -13.28
C PHE A 83 -5.99 -0.42 -14.63
N VAL A 84 -4.83 -0.53 -15.26
CA VAL A 84 -4.62 -0.06 -16.63
C VAL A 84 -5.27 -1.07 -17.57
N SER A 85 -6.31 -0.64 -18.31
CA SER A 85 -7.03 -1.47 -19.28
C SER A 85 -6.52 -1.30 -20.72
N GLY A 86 -5.82 -0.20 -20.99
CA GLY A 86 -5.22 0.10 -22.28
C GLY A 86 -4.21 1.24 -22.18
N LYS A 87 -3.61 1.63 -23.29
CA LYS A 87 -2.68 2.75 -23.32
C LYS A 87 -3.41 4.07 -23.01
N GLY A 88 -3.11 4.65 -21.84
CA GLY A 88 -3.78 5.86 -21.34
C GLY A 88 -5.18 5.60 -20.78
N GLU A 89 -5.59 4.34 -20.63
CA GLU A 89 -6.90 3.94 -20.12
C GLU A 89 -6.77 3.31 -18.74
N ILE A 90 -7.57 3.81 -17.80
CA ILE A 90 -7.65 3.30 -16.42
C ILE A 90 -9.09 2.92 -16.13
N THR A 91 -9.29 1.68 -15.71
CA THR A 91 -10.59 1.19 -15.25
C THR A 91 -10.63 1.15 -13.74
N GLN A 92 -11.61 1.80 -13.16
CA GLN A 92 -11.96 1.68 -11.74
C GLN A 92 -13.13 0.72 -11.56
N MET A 93 -13.03 -0.20 -10.62
CA MET A 93 -14.12 -1.09 -10.23
C MET A 93 -14.59 -0.77 -8.80
N GLY A 94 -15.88 -0.92 -8.58
CA GLY A 94 -16.49 -0.66 -7.27
C GLY A 94 -16.57 0.83 -6.92
N LYS A 95 -17.13 1.11 -5.73
CA LYS A 95 -17.47 2.48 -5.28
C LYS A 95 -16.40 3.13 -4.41
N ILE A 96 -15.41 2.36 -3.97
CA ILE A 96 -14.42 2.84 -3.01
C ILE A 96 -13.31 3.55 -3.77
N PHE A 97 -13.13 4.84 -3.47
CA PHE A 97 -11.97 5.61 -3.81
C PHE A 97 -11.65 6.48 -2.60
N ARG A 98 -10.78 5.98 -1.73
CA ARG A 98 -10.41 6.62 -0.48
C ARG A 98 -8.90 6.66 -0.33
N LEU A 99 -8.39 7.79 0.12
CA LEU A 99 -6.98 8.00 0.44
C LEU A 99 -6.87 8.43 1.91
N VAL A 100 -6.04 7.72 2.67
CA VAL A 100 -5.67 8.07 4.05
C VAL A 100 -4.21 8.46 4.04
N TYR A 101 -3.86 9.62 4.60
CA TYR A 101 -2.48 10.08 4.66
C TYR A 101 -2.23 10.92 5.91
N GLY A 102 -0.97 11.11 6.25
CA GLY A 102 -0.59 11.88 7.42
C GLY A 102 0.91 11.95 7.62
N ALA A 103 1.29 12.78 8.59
CA ALA A 103 2.67 12.91 9.02
C ALA A 103 3.03 11.83 10.05
N HIS A 104 4.24 11.31 9.99
CA HIS A 104 4.82 10.56 11.11
C HIS A 104 5.05 11.47 12.31
N LYS A 105 5.15 10.88 13.52
CA LYS A 105 5.26 11.63 14.79
C LYS A 105 6.39 12.67 14.79
N ASP A 106 7.48 12.38 14.09
CA ASP A 106 8.67 13.24 14.03
C ASP A 106 8.66 14.19 12.82
N THR A 107 7.61 14.18 12.01
CA THR A 107 7.48 15.02 10.82
C THR A 107 6.53 16.19 11.12
N VAL A 108 7.08 17.40 11.12
CA VAL A 108 6.29 18.61 11.36
C VAL A 108 5.75 19.13 10.02
N VAL A 109 4.44 19.15 9.88
CA VAL A 109 3.74 19.73 8.72
C VAL A 109 2.65 20.66 9.22
N PRO A 110 2.56 21.89 8.69
CA PRO A 110 1.47 22.77 9.04
C PRO A 110 0.11 22.12 8.71
N ARG A 111 -0.83 22.16 9.65
CA ARG A 111 -2.15 21.53 9.45
C ARG A 111 -2.86 22.11 8.22
N GLY A 112 -2.72 23.40 7.97
CA GLY A 112 -3.29 24.04 6.77
C GLY A 112 -2.83 23.42 5.47
N THR A 113 -1.58 22.93 5.39
CA THR A 113 -1.05 22.24 4.21
C THR A 113 -1.72 20.89 4.01
N LEU A 114 -1.90 20.12 5.09
CA LEU A 114 -2.62 18.85 5.00
C LEU A 114 -4.09 19.05 4.61
N GLU A 115 -4.75 20.07 5.16
CA GLU A 115 -6.14 20.41 4.82
C GLU A 115 -6.29 20.87 3.36
N ALA A 116 -5.32 21.61 2.81
CA ALA A 116 -5.33 21.98 1.39
C ALA A 116 -5.26 20.75 0.47
N VAL A 117 -4.34 19.81 0.75
CA VAL A 117 -4.27 18.53 0.03
C VAL A 117 -5.58 17.74 0.16
N ARG A 118 -6.20 17.72 1.34
CA ARG A 118 -7.49 17.06 1.55
C ARG A 118 -8.57 17.67 0.66
N GLN A 119 -8.65 19.00 0.63
CA GLN A 119 -9.63 19.72 -0.17
C GLN A 119 -9.46 19.41 -1.66
N ASP A 120 -8.24 19.48 -2.21
CA ASP A 120 -7.96 19.18 -3.61
C ASP A 120 -8.38 17.75 -3.99
N LEU A 121 -8.12 16.78 -3.09
CA LEU A 121 -8.53 15.40 -3.30
C LEU A 121 -10.06 15.24 -3.28
N GLU A 122 -10.75 15.88 -2.33
CA GLU A 122 -12.21 15.82 -2.23
C GLU A 122 -12.91 16.51 -3.40
N GLU A 123 -12.39 17.64 -3.88
CA GLU A 123 -12.86 18.31 -5.09
C GLU A 123 -12.67 17.43 -6.35
N SER A 124 -11.64 16.57 -6.33
CA SER A 124 -11.40 15.55 -7.36
C SER A 124 -12.26 14.29 -7.20
N GLY A 125 -13.16 14.24 -6.21
CA GLY A 125 -14.06 13.10 -5.96
C GLY A 125 -13.42 11.94 -5.18
N ILE A 126 -12.26 12.16 -4.57
CA ILE A 126 -11.57 11.18 -3.73
C ILE A 126 -11.91 11.46 -2.27
N LYS A 127 -12.43 10.46 -1.55
CA LYS A 127 -12.61 10.59 -0.10
C LYS A 127 -11.24 10.64 0.57
N ALA A 128 -10.84 11.80 1.09
CA ALA A 128 -9.55 12.00 1.72
C ALA A 128 -9.66 12.09 3.25
N GLU A 129 -8.77 11.40 3.95
CA GLU A 129 -8.72 11.38 5.42
C GLU A 129 -7.31 11.72 5.90
N ILE A 130 -7.16 12.75 6.73
CA ILE A 130 -5.91 13.04 7.43
C ILE A 130 -5.84 12.14 8.66
N SER A 131 -4.91 11.20 8.66
CA SER A 131 -4.74 10.26 9.76
C SER A 131 -4.13 10.94 10.98
N PRO A 132 -4.66 10.70 12.18
CA PRO A 132 -4.01 11.07 13.43
C PRO A 132 -2.85 10.13 13.79
N ASP A 133 -2.75 8.96 13.15
CA ASP A 133 -1.70 7.97 13.33
C ASP A 133 -1.52 7.16 12.04
N ILE A 134 -0.79 7.75 11.11
CA ILE A 134 -0.58 7.15 9.78
C ILE A 134 0.26 5.88 9.86
N ASN A 135 1.14 5.76 10.85
CA ASN A 135 1.94 4.57 11.05
C ASN A 135 1.05 3.34 11.32
N ARG A 136 0.04 3.50 12.19
CA ARG A 136 -0.97 2.46 12.43
C ARG A 136 -1.78 2.16 11.17
N ASP A 137 -2.30 3.19 10.50
CA ASP A 137 -3.26 3.00 9.42
C ASP A 137 -2.60 2.33 8.20
N THR A 138 -1.33 2.64 7.90
CA THR A 138 -0.55 1.96 6.87
C THR A 138 -0.17 0.54 7.26
N PHE A 139 0.17 0.30 8.54
CA PHE A 139 0.44 -1.05 9.04
C PHE A 139 -0.78 -1.96 8.97
N VAL A 140 -1.94 -1.48 9.41
CA VAL A 140 -3.21 -2.23 9.36
C VAL A 140 -3.52 -2.64 7.91
N LYS A 141 -3.36 -1.73 6.96
CA LYS A 141 -3.54 -2.06 5.56
C LYS A 141 -2.51 -3.08 5.08
N TRP A 142 -1.24 -2.91 5.44
CA TRP A 142 -0.17 -3.83 5.03
C TRP A 142 -0.39 -5.24 5.57
N SER A 143 -0.82 -5.39 6.83
CA SER A 143 -1.13 -6.69 7.42
C SER A 143 -2.21 -7.43 6.64
N PHE A 144 -3.29 -6.75 6.26
CA PHE A 144 -4.35 -7.34 5.44
C PHE A 144 -3.88 -7.70 4.04
N ILE A 145 -3.24 -6.74 3.33
CA ILE A 145 -2.80 -6.96 1.94
C ILE A 145 -1.74 -8.05 1.86
N SER A 146 -0.80 -8.10 2.82
CA SER A 146 0.20 -9.16 2.91
C SER A 146 -0.47 -10.53 3.08
N ALA A 147 -1.29 -10.71 4.12
CA ALA A 147 -1.96 -11.99 4.38
C ALA A 147 -2.80 -12.45 3.18
N MET A 148 -3.60 -11.54 2.59
CA MET A 148 -4.46 -11.83 1.43
C MET A 148 -3.66 -12.22 0.19
N ALA A 149 -2.68 -11.39 -0.19
CA ALA A 149 -1.92 -11.60 -1.42
C ALA A 149 -1.01 -12.82 -1.33
N VAL A 150 -0.38 -13.02 -0.17
CA VAL A 150 0.51 -14.17 0.05
C VAL A 150 -0.28 -15.48 0.09
N THR A 151 -1.42 -15.54 0.80
CA THR A 151 -2.28 -16.74 0.81
C THR A 151 -2.76 -17.09 -0.60
N GLY A 152 -3.30 -16.09 -1.31
CA GLY A 152 -3.79 -16.30 -2.67
C GLY A 152 -2.70 -16.80 -3.62
N ALA A 153 -1.51 -16.20 -3.58
CA ALA A 153 -0.38 -16.61 -4.43
C ALA A 153 0.22 -17.95 -4.01
N TYR A 154 0.25 -18.26 -2.71
CA TYR A 154 0.80 -19.53 -2.21
C TYR A 154 -0.04 -20.72 -2.67
N TYR A 155 -1.36 -20.63 -2.59
CA TYR A 155 -2.27 -21.69 -3.00
C TYR A 155 -2.73 -21.58 -4.46
N ASP A 156 -2.45 -20.47 -5.13
CA ASP A 156 -2.93 -20.13 -6.47
C ASP A 156 -4.47 -20.20 -6.56
N VAL A 157 -5.15 -19.50 -5.65
CA VAL A 157 -6.61 -19.53 -5.52
C VAL A 157 -7.20 -18.13 -5.44
N PRO A 158 -8.47 -17.93 -5.87
CA PRO A 158 -9.21 -16.71 -5.65
C PRO A 158 -9.65 -16.58 -4.18
N MET A 159 -10.10 -15.36 -3.80
CA MET A 159 -10.47 -15.06 -2.41
C MET A 159 -11.63 -15.90 -1.89
N GLY A 160 -12.51 -16.40 -2.76
CA GLY A 160 -13.58 -17.33 -2.38
C GLY A 160 -13.08 -18.63 -1.73
N GLU A 161 -11.87 -19.08 -2.03
CA GLU A 161 -11.28 -20.23 -1.34
C GLU A 161 -10.72 -19.84 0.05
N VAL A 162 -10.22 -18.60 0.21
CA VAL A 162 -9.79 -18.07 1.52
C VAL A 162 -11.00 -17.88 2.45
N GLN A 163 -12.17 -17.59 1.91
CA GLN A 163 -13.41 -17.41 2.68
C GLN A 163 -13.98 -18.72 3.25
N LYS A 164 -13.61 -19.87 2.68
CA LYS A 164 -14.10 -21.19 3.11
C LYS A 164 -13.28 -21.71 4.30
N PRO A 165 -13.90 -22.39 5.27
CA PRO A 165 -13.18 -23.10 6.32
C PRO A 165 -12.19 -24.13 5.74
N GLY A 166 -11.00 -24.24 6.35
CA GLY A 166 -9.97 -25.20 6.00
C GLY A 166 -8.60 -24.59 5.82
N LYS A 167 -7.65 -25.36 5.34
CA LYS A 167 -6.21 -25.06 5.32
C LYS A 167 -5.88 -23.68 4.70
N VAL A 168 -6.58 -23.26 3.64
CA VAL A 168 -6.33 -21.95 2.99
C VAL A 168 -6.68 -20.81 3.93
N ARG A 169 -7.87 -20.88 4.56
CA ARG A 169 -8.31 -19.90 5.56
C ARG A 169 -7.43 -19.90 6.81
N ASP A 170 -7.05 -21.09 7.29
CA ASP A 170 -6.18 -21.25 8.46
C ASP A 170 -4.81 -20.60 8.21
N THR A 171 -4.27 -20.69 6.99
CA THR A 171 -3.03 -19.99 6.60
C THR A 171 -3.23 -18.47 6.61
N PHE A 172 -4.34 -17.97 6.08
CA PHE A 172 -4.63 -16.52 6.12
C PHE A 172 -4.75 -16.01 7.57
N ILE A 173 -5.37 -16.80 8.46
CA ILE A 173 -5.48 -16.50 9.89
C ILE A 173 -4.09 -16.47 10.52
N GLY A 174 -3.26 -17.49 10.32
CA GLY A 174 -1.90 -17.54 10.84
C GLY A 174 -1.03 -16.36 10.41
N LEU A 175 -1.07 -15.98 9.13
CA LEU A 175 -0.37 -14.79 8.63
C LEU A 175 -0.91 -13.51 9.30
N SER A 176 -2.21 -13.41 9.54
CA SER A 176 -2.82 -12.27 10.22
C SER A 176 -2.42 -12.20 11.69
N GLU A 177 -2.37 -13.32 12.40
CA GLU A 177 -1.94 -13.43 13.80
C GLU A 177 -0.46 -13.01 13.96
N GLU A 178 0.41 -13.51 13.07
CA GLU A 178 1.83 -13.20 13.06
C GLU A 178 2.08 -11.72 12.75
N SER A 179 1.37 -11.15 11.77
CA SER A 179 1.44 -9.71 11.50
C SER A 179 0.92 -8.86 12.67
N ALA A 180 -0.15 -9.30 13.34
CA ALA A 180 -0.67 -8.63 14.54
C ALA A 180 0.35 -8.65 15.69
N ALA A 181 1.06 -9.77 15.88
CA ALA A 181 2.14 -9.88 16.87
C ALA A 181 3.28 -8.90 16.56
N LEU A 182 3.71 -8.81 15.29
CA LEU A 182 4.70 -7.83 14.85
C LEU A 182 4.23 -6.40 15.13
N GLY A 183 3.02 -6.05 14.74
CA GLY A 183 2.48 -4.70 14.96
C GLY A 183 2.49 -4.30 16.43
N ARG A 184 2.06 -5.17 17.33
CA ARG A 184 2.14 -4.94 18.79
C ARG A 184 3.57 -4.71 19.25
N LYS A 185 4.53 -5.47 18.73
CA LYS A 185 5.94 -5.31 19.08
C LYS A 185 6.54 -4.00 18.57
N LEU A 186 6.07 -3.53 17.41
CA LEU A 186 6.41 -2.21 16.84
C LEU A 186 5.71 -1.04 17.55
N GLY A 187 4.90 -1.29 18.58
CA GLY A 187 4.16 -0.27 19.31
C GLY A 187 2.94 0.26 18.57
N ILE A 188 2.40 -0.48 17.61
CA ILE A 188 1.16 -0.12 16.92
C ILE A 188 -0.03 -0.36 17.85
N GLU A 189 -0.76 0.70 18.18
CA GLU A 189 -1.99 0.62 18.94
C GLU A 189 -3.19 0.37 18.03
N PHE A 190 -3.60 -0.88 17.91
CA PHE A 190 -4.75 -1.25 17.10
C PHE A 190 -6.07 -0.79 17.75
N LYS A 191 -6.99 -0.27 16.94
CA LYS A 191 -8.34 0.15 17.38
C LYS A 191 -9.29 -1.04 17.62
N GLU A 192 -9.00 -2.17 16.98
CA GLU A 192 -9.76 -3.43 17.08
C GLU A 192 -8.80 -4.60 16.86
N ASP A 193 -9.26 -5.80 17.10
CA ASP A 193 -8.47 -7.01 16.81
C ASP A 193 -8.19 -7.11 15.31
N ILE A 194 -6.90 -7.21 14.95
CA ILE A 194 -6.46 -7.19 13.55
C ILE A 194 -6.86 -8.47 12.82
N VAL A 195 -6.89 -9.61 13.50
CA VAL A 195 -7.29 -10.87 12.88
C VAL A 195 -8.78 -10.83 12.53
N GLU A 196 -9.62 -10.35 13.48
CA GLU A 196 -11.04 -10.16 13.22
C GLU A 196 -11.29 -9.11 12.12
N TYR A 197 -10.54 -8.00 12.13
CA TYR A 197 -10.61 -6.99 11.07
C TYR A 197 -10.30 -7.61 9.71
N ASN A 198 -9.18 -8.31 9.58
CA ASN A 198 -8.75 -8.96 8.33
C ASN A 198 -9.78 -10.00 7.86
N LEU A 199 -10.35 -10.78 8.77
CA LEU A 199 -11.44 -11.73 8.47
C LEU A 199 -12.70 -11.03 7.98
N LYS A 200 -13.13 -9.95 8.64
CA LYS A 200 -14.27 -9.14 8.19
C LYS A 200 -14.06 -8.54 6.80
N VAL A 201 -12.83 -8.18 6.45
CA VAL A 201 -12.50 -7.60 5.14
C VAL A 201 -12.48 -8.69 4.07
N ILE A 202 -11.77 -9.82 4.30
CA ILE A 202 -11.67 -10.90 3.31
C ILE A 202 -13.03 -11.50 2.97
N ASP A 203 -13.91 -11.66 3.97
CA ASP A 203 -15.23 -12.25 3.81
C ASP A 203 -16.22 -11.35 3.02
N LYS A 204 -15.87 -10.07 2.80
CA LYS A 204 -16.65 -9.13 1.98
C LYS A 204 -16.13 -8.98 0.54
N LEU A 205 -14.98 -9.53 0.22
CA LEU A 205 -14.46 -9.46 -1.14
C LEU A 205 -15.31 -10.35 -2.07
N ALA A 206 -15.37 -9.96 -3.33
CA ALA A 206 -15.97 -10.80 -4.35
C ALA A 206 -15.19 -12.12 -4.45
N PRO A 207 -15.85 -13.29 -4.41
CA PRO A 207 -15.18 -14.61 -4.33
C PRO A 207 -14.19 -14.86 -5.49
N GLU A 208 -14.46 -14.32 -6.66
CA GLU A 208 -13.61 -14.41 -7.85
C GLU A 208 -12.38 -13.48 -7.83
N SER A 209 -12.28 -12.60 -6.83
CA SER A 209 -11.17 -11.64 -6.71
C SER A 209 -9.84 -12.35 -6.52
N THR A 210 -8.79 -11.76 -7.10
CA THR A 210 -7.39 -12.15 -6.88
C THR A 210 -6.57 -10.91 -6.56
N ALA A 211 -5.48 -11.06 -5.81
CA ALA A 211 -4.55 -9.98 -5.52
C ALA A 211 -3.79 -9.54 -6.79
N SER A 212 -3.35 -8.26 -6.82
CA SER A 212 -2.49 -7.78 -7.92
C SER A 212 -1.19 -8.59 -8.02
N MET A 213 -0.58 -8.95 -6.88
CA MET A 213 0.62 -9.79 -6.81
C MET A 213 0.42 -11.14 -7.53
N GLN A 214 -0.73 -11.81 -7.35
CA GLN A 214 -1.04 -13.04 -8.08
C GLN A 214 -1.09 -12.84 -9.59
N LYS A 215 -1.72 -11.72 -10.02
CA LYS A 215 -1.82 -11.38 -11.46
C LYS A 215 -0.45 -11.09 -12.07
N ASP A 216 0.42 -10.41 -11.33
CA ASP A 216 1.79 -10.11 -11.76
C ASP A 216 2.60 -11.41 -11.90
N ILE A 217 2.54 -12.30 -10.90
CA ILE A 217 3.20 -13.62 -10.92
C ILE A 217 2.69 -14.47 -12.11
N ALA A 218 1.37 -14.55 -12.29
CA ALA A 218 0.77 -15.35 -13.37
C ALA A 218 1.18 -14.87 -14.78
N LYS A 219 1.51 -13.57 -14.91
CA LYS A 219 2.01 -12.98 -16.16
C LYS A 219 3.54 -13.03 -16.31
N GLY A 220 4.26 -13.56 -15.31
CA GLY A 220 5.72 -13.54 -15.28
C GLY A 220 6.30 -12.13 -15.09
N HIS A 221 5.53 -11.21 -14.56
CA HIS A 221 5.99 -9.87 -14.24
C HIS A 221 6.64 -9.83 -12.85
N GLU A 222 7.53 -8.85 -12.64
CA GLU A 222 8.02 -8.53 -11.30
C GLU A 222 6.84 -8.21 -10.38
N SER A 223 6.83 -8.80 -9.18
CA SER A 223 5.72 -8.71 -8.24
C SER A 223 6.16 -8.13 -6.89
N GLU A 224 5.19 -7.77 -6.05
CA GLU A 224 5.46 -7.20 -4.72
C GLU A 224 5.75 -8.27 -3.64
N VAL A 225 6.22 -9.46 -4.02
CA VAL A 225 6.59 -10.54 -3.07
C VAL A 225 7.60 -10.03 -2.03
N GLN A 226 8.61 -9.24 -2.45
CA GLN A 226 9.56 -8.66 -1.52
C GLN A 226 8.84 -7.84 -0.44
N GLY A 227 8.05 -6.85 -0.83
CA GLY A 227 7.40 -5.91 0.10
C GLY A 227 6.26 -6.52 0.92
N LEU A 228 5.58 -7.54 0.41
CA LEU A 228 4.42 -8.14 1.07
C LEU A 228 4.76 -9.41 1.86
N LEU A 229 5.85 -10.08 1.55
CA LEU A 229 6.26 -11.32 2.22
C LEU A 229 7.61 -11.17 2.93
N PHE A 230 8.68 -10.89 2.19
CA PHE A 230 10.02 -10.91 2.77
C PHE A 230 10.30 -9.72 3.69
N ASP A 231 9.77 -8.54 3.42
CA ASP A 231 9.91 -7.38 4.32
C ASP A 231 9.17 -7.62 5.65
N MET A 232 8.04 -8.36 5.63
CA MET A 232 7.35 -8.79 6.85
C MET A 232 8.22 -9.74 7.68
N ILE A 233 8.87 -10.69 7.01
CA ILE A 233 9.79 -11.64 7.65
C ILE A 233 10.97 -10.90 8.26
N THR A 234 11.61 -10.02 7.50
CA THR A 234 12.74 -9.21 7.96
C THR A 234 12.36 -8.37 9.19
N ALA A 235 11.24 -7.66 9.12
CA ALA A 235 10.76 -6.85 10.23
C ALA A 235 10.46 -7.68 11.49
N ALA A 236 9.91 -8.88 11.33
CA ALA A 236 9.64 -9.78 12.46
C ALA A 236 10.93 -10.33 13.07
N GLU A 237 11.90 -10.70 12.25
CA GLU A 237 13.22 -11.17 12.71
C GLU A 237 13.98 -10.08 13.49
N GLU A 238 13.97 -8.83 13.01
CA GLU A 238 14.54 -7.67 13.70
C GLU A 238 13.90 -7.44 15.07
N GLN A 239 12.64 -7.80 15.25
CA GLN A 239 11.90 -7.68 16.50
C GLN A 239 11.93 -8.95 17.37
N GLY A 240 12.58 -10.02 16.91
CA GLY A 240 12.62 -11.30 17.62
C GLY A 240 11.27 -12.01 17.71
N ILE A 241 10.41 -11.82 16.71
CA ILE A 241 9.09 -12.45 16.62
C ILE A 241 9.19 -13.74 15.81
N ASP A 242 8.65 -14.83 16.33
CA ASP A 242 8.51 -16.07 15.56
C ASP A 242 7.29 -15.98 14.62
N ILE A 243 7.51 -16.34 13.35
CA ILE A 243 6.54 -16.22 12.27
C ILE A 243 6.56 -17.48 11.39
N PRO A 244 6.19 -18.63 11.96
CA PRO A 244 6.27 -19.92 11.25
C PRO A 244 5.41 -19.99 10.01
N THR A 245 4.25 -19.33 9.98
CA THR A 245 3.36 -19.33 8.81
C THR A 245 3.97 -18.54 7.65
N TYR A 246 4.51 -17.33 7.92
CA TYR A 246 5.24 -16.55 6.92
C TYR A 246 6.45 -17.32 6.37
N ARG A 247 7.23 -17.98 7.24
CA ARG A 247 8.38 -18.80 6.80
C ARG A 247 7.94 -19.99 5.94
N MET A 248 6.88 -20.69 6.34
CA MET A 248 6.33 -21.80 5.57
C MET A 248 5.93 -21.38 4.14
N VAL A 249 5.21 -20.27 4.00
CA VAL A 249 4.76 -19.81 2.69
C VAL A 249 5.92 -19.24 1.85
N ALA A 250 6.94 -18.67 2.49
CA ALA A 250 8.11 -18.09 1.83
C ALA A 250 8.93 -19.13 1.04
N GLU A 251 8.90 -20.41 1.44
CA GLU A 251 9.62 -21.48 0.74
C GLU A 251 9.24 -21.57 -0.74
N LYS A 252 7.96 -21.29 -1.07
CA LYS A 252 7.49 -21.27 -2.47
C LYS A 252 8.12 -20.16 -3.33
N PHE A 253 8.55 -19.05 -2.70
CA PHE A 253 8.98 -17.82 -3.38
C PHE A 253 10.49 -17.57 -3.30
N ARG A 254 11.25 -18.52 -2.76
CA ARG A 254 12.72 -18.43 -2.65
C ARG A 254 13.48 -18.96 -3.86
N SER A 255 12.75 -19.48 -4.85
CA SER A 255 13.32 -20.07 -6.08
C SER A 255 13.50 -19.05 -7.19
#